data_ef56cc71e04f234251c39840e49eb0cf
#
_entry.id   ef56cc71e04f234251c39840e49eb0cf
#
_cell.length_a   1.000
_cell.length_b   1.000
_cell.length_c   1.000
_cell.angle_alpha   90.00
_cell.angle_beta   90.00
_cell.angle_gamma   90.00
#
_symmetry.space_group_name_H-M   'P 1'
#
loop_
_entity.id
_entity.type
_entity.pdbx_description
1 polymer ?
#
loop_
_entity_poly.entity_id
_entity_poly.type
_entity_poly.pdbx_seq_one_letter_code
_entity_poly.pdbx_strand_id
1 'polypeptide(L)'
;FPFKSCDFMTTDQQFMSRALELARQAALEGEVPVGAVVVLDGRIIGEGRNRREKSRNALSHAELEAIDAACKALNGWRLWQCDLYVTLEPCPMCAGAIINARLRRVIYGTADPKAGSFGSVIDFNSLPYNHKPELVSGVLQVECAGVLSDFFATLRARRKAESATKTE
;
A
#
# COMPACT_ATOMS: atom_id res chain seq x y z
N PHE A 1 41.10 6.29 -1.80
CA PHE A 1 39.81 6.72 -2.33
C PHE A 1 38.71 5.95 -1.59
N PRO A 2 37.80 6.65 -0.89
CA PRO A 2 36.68 5.93 -0.31
C PRO A 2 35.78 5.47 -1.46
N PHE A 3 35.67 4.17 -1.66
CA PHE A 3 34.58 3.61 -2.42
C PHE A 3 33.29 4.06 -1.74
N LYS A 4 32.52 4.95 -2.37
CA LYS A 4 31.11 5.12 -2.04
C LYS A 4 30.50 3.74 -2.24
N SER A 5 30.08 3.11 -1.16
CA SER A 5 29.24 1.94 -1.21
C SER A 5 28.04 2.31 -2.06
N CYS A 6 27.95 1.74 -3.24
CA CYS A 6 26.72 1.74 -3.98
C CYS A 6 25.74 0.97 -3.08
N ASP A 7 24.90 1.68 -2.33
CA ASP A 7 23.85 1.07 -1.55
C ASP A 7 22.88 0.41 -2.52
N PHE A 8 23.14 -0.86 -2.83
CA PHE A 8 22.21 -1.65 -3.61
C PHE A 8 20.95 -1.86 -2.77
N MET A 9 19.81 -1.40 -3.29
CA MET A 9 18.51 -1.66 -2.69
C MET A 9 18.29 -3.18 -2.57
N THR A 10 17.74 -3.61 -1.44
CA THR A 10 17.27 -4.99 -1.27
C THR A 10 16.12 -5.28 -2.23
N THR A 11 15.83 -6.55 -2.47
CA THR A 11 14.67 -6.96 -3.30
C THR A 11 13.37 -6.38 -2.79
N ASP A 12 13.13 -6.42 -1.47
CA ASP A 12 11.94 -5.83 -0.85
C ASP A 12 11.88 -4.31 -1.06
N GLN A 13 13.01 -3.61 -0.96
CA GLN A 13 13.07 -2.18 -1.25
C GLN A 13 12.77 -1.84 -2.72
N GLN A 14 13.23 -2.66 -3.65
CA GLN A 14 12.95 -2.46 -5.09
C GLN A 14 11.45 -2.54 -5.39
N PHE A 15 10.76 -3.55 -4.87
CA PHE A 15 9.31 -3.67 -5.07
C PHE A 15 8.54 -2.61 -4.29
N MET A 16 8.97 -2.25 -3.09
CA MET A 16 8.37 -1.15 -2.35
C MET A 16 8.57 0.19 -3.06
N SER A 17 9.70 0.40 -3.74
CA SER A 17 9.92 1.60 -4.56
C SER A 17 8.90 1.70 -5.69
N ARG A 18 8.53 0.60 -6.32
CA ARG A 18 7.47 0.59 -7.33
C ARG A 18 6.11 0.93 -6.72
N ALA A 19 5.78 0.36 -5.56
CA ALA A 19 4.57 0.73 -4.83
C ALA A 19 4.54 2.22 -4.46
N LEU A 20 5.68 2.81 -4.10
CA LEU A 20 5.82 4.25 -3.85
C LEU A 20 5.57 5.11 -5.09
N GLU A 21 6.04 4.68 -6.26
CA GLU A 21 5.73 5.39 -7.52
C GLU A 21 4.22 5.42 -7.77
N LEU A 22 3.54 4.30 -7.55
CA LEU A 22 2.07 4.22 -7.66
C LEU A 22 1.37 5.11 -6.63
N ALA A 23 1.88 5.17 -5.40
CA ALA A 23 1.38 6.08 -4.38
C ALA A 23 1.52 7.55 -4.80
N ARG A 24 2.65 7.94 -5.37
CA ARG A 24 2.86 9.30 -5.89
C ARG A 24 1.92 9.63 -7.05
N GLN A 25 1.65 8.68 -7.93
CA GLN A 25 0.64 8.85 -8.99
C GLN A 25 -0.75 9.11 -8.40
N ALA A 26 -1.13 8.36 -7.36
CA ALA A 26 -2.39 8.60 -6.64
C ALA A 26 -2.44 10.02 -6.06
N ALA A 27 -1.36 10.49 -5.43
CA ALA A 27 -1.27 11.86 -4.90
C ALA A 27 -1.48 12.93 -5.98
N LEU A 28 -0.87 12.75 -7.17
CA LEU A 28 -1.05 13.65 -8.31
C LEU A 28 -2.50 13.69 -8.81
N GLU A 29 -3.25 12.63 -8.61
CA GLU A 29 -4.68 12.54 -8.96
C GLU A 29 -5.60 13.04 -7.83
N GLY A 30 -5.05 13.55 -6.73
CA GLY A 30 -5.82 14.03 -5.58
C GLY A 30 -6.29 12.93 -4.62
N GLU A 31 -5.77 11.73 -4.76
CA GLU A 31 -6.08 10.58 -3.91
C GLU A 31 -5.07 10.45 -2.76
N VAL A 32 -5.50 9.88 -1.65
CA VAL A 32 -4.58 9.51 -0.57
C VAL A 32 -3.51 8.56 -1.13
N PRO A 33 -2.21 8.90 -0.99
CA PRO A 33 -1.13 8.20 -1.68
C PRO A 33 -0.83 6.84 -1.07
N VAL A 34 -1.47 5.82 -1.61
CA VAL A 34 -1.20 4.41 -1.32
C VAL A 34 -1.00 3.69 -2.64
N GLY A 35 0.06 2.91 -2.73
CA GLY A 35 0.38 2.06 -3.85
C GLY A 35 0.68 0.64 -3.40
N ALA A 36 0.39 -0.33 -4.27
CA ALA A 36 0.59 -1.74 -3.97
C ALA A 36 1.00 -2.52 -5.23
N VAL A 37 1.84 -3.52 -5.04
CA VAL A 37 2.21 -4.48 -6.09
C VAL A 37 2.14 -5.91 -5.55
N VAL A 38 1.70 -6.84 -6.38
CA VAL A 38 1.75 -8.28 -6.12
C VAL A 38 2.85 -8.90 -6.95
N VAL A 39 3.72 -9.67 -6.31
CA VAL A 39 4.93 -10.25 -6.91
C VAL A 39 4.87 -11.77 -6.84
N LEU A 40 5.17 -12.42 -7.96
CA LEU A 40 5.36 -13.87 -8.07
C LEU A 40 6.69 -14.15 -8.77
N ASP A 41 7.55 -14.95 -8.14
CA ASP A 41 8.85 -15.34 -8.69
C ASP A 41 9.69 -14.16 -9.22
N GLY A 42 9.76 -13.08 -8.42
CA GLY A 42 10.53 -11.89 -8.76
C GLY A 42 9.91 -10.99 -9.81
N ARG A 43 8.67 -11.22 -10.22
CA ARG A 43 7.95 -10.44 -11.22
C ARG A 43 6.69 -9.82 -10.64
N ILE A 44 6.45 -8.56 -10.96
CA ILE A 44 5.18 -7.89 -10.63
C ILE A 44 4.10 -8.43 -11.56
N ILE A 45 3.05 -9.02 -11.00
CA ILE A 45 1.91 -9.55 -11.73
C ILE A 45 0.62 -8.77 -11.49
N GLY A 46 0.62 -7.84 -10.56
CA GLY A 46 -0.50 -6.94 -10.30
C GLY A 46 -0.01 -5.66 -9.65
N GLU A 47 -0.60 -4.55 -10.05
CA GLU A 47 -0.33 -3.22 -9.52
C GLU A 47 -1.63 -2.52 -9.19
N GLY A 48 -1.60 -1.66 -8.18
CA GLY A 48 -2.75 -0.85 -7.79
C GLY A 48 -2.34 0.43 -7.09
N ARG A 49 -3.19 1.43 -7.17
CA ARG A 49 -3.11 2.65 -6.39
C ARG A 49 -4.49 3.05 -5.91
N ASN A 50 -4.55 3.83 -4.82
CA ASN A 50 -5.83 4.31 -4.32
C ASN A 50 -6.52 5.20 -5.37
N ARG A 51 -7.77 4.90 -5.66
CA ARG A 51 -8.65 5.63 -6.60
C ARG A 51 -10.06 5.82 -6.06
N ARG A 52 -10.22 5.80 -4.76
CA ARG A 52 -11.52 5.83 -4.10
C ARG A 52 -12.39 7.01 -4.55
N GLU A 53 -11.83 8.21 -4.59
CA GLU A 53 -12.56 9.43 -4.99
C GLU A 53 -12.87 9.43 -6.49
N LYS A 54 -11.88 9.16 -7.32
CA LYS A 54 -12.00 9.14 -8.79
C LYS A 54 -12.97 8.07 -9.27
N SER A 55 -12.90 6.88 -8.71
CA SER A 55 -13.79 5.76 -9.04
C SER A 55 -15.15 5.85 -8.35
N ARG A 56 -15.30 6.76 -7.35
CA ARG A 56 -16.49 6.84 -6.49
C ARG A 56 -16.86 5.48 -5.91
N ASN A 57 -15.85 4.75 -5.45
CA ASN A 57 -15.99 3.38 -4.99
C ASN A 57 -15.14 3.15 -3.74
N ALA A 58 -15.79 2.81 -2.64
CA ALA A 58 -15.14 2.53 -1.37
C ALA A 58 -14.16 1.34 -1.43
N LEU A 59 -14.29 0.46 -2.42
CA LEU A 59 -13.44 -0.71 -2.60
C LEU A 59 -12.14 -0.41 -3.38
N SER A 60 -12.02 0.77 -4.01
CA SER A 60 -10.87 1.13 -4.86
C SER A 60 -9.63 1.48 -4.05
N HIS A 61 -9.19 0.57 -3.20
CA HIS A 61 -7.92 0.62 -2.50
C HIS A 61 -6.81 -0.02 -3.35
N ALA A 62 -5.57 0.46 -3.17
CA ALA A 62 -4.41 -0.02 -3.91
C ALA A 62 -4.25 -1.54 -3.82
N GLU A 63 -4.43 -2.10 -2.63
CA GLU A 63 -4.28 -3.54 -2.37
C GLU A 63 -5.31 -4.36 -3.13
N LEU A 64 -6.58 -3.93 -3.15
CA LEU A 64 -7.64 -4.65 -3.87
C LEU A 64 -7.42 -4.61 -5.37
N GLU A 65 -6.98 -3.48 -5.91
CA GLU A 65 -6.65 -3.37 -7.34
C GLU A 65 -5.48 -4.26 -7.72
N ALA A 66 -4.42 -4.31 -6.90
CA ALA A 66 -3.27 -5.15 -7.14
C ALA A 66 -3.63 -6.65 -7.07
N ILE A 67 -4.44 -7.05 -6.09
CA ILE A 67 -4.94 -8.42 -5.93
C ILE A 67 -5.82 -8.82 -7.12
N ASP A 68 -6.75 -7.96 -7.52
CA ASP A 68 -7.62 -8.20 -8.69
C ASP A 68 -6.80 -8.40 -9.97
N ALA A 69 -5.82 -7.52 -10.21
CA ALA A 69 -4.93 -7.64 -11.35
C ALA A 69 -4.11 -8.94 -11.33
N ALA A 70 -3.60 -9.32 -10.17
CA ALA A 70 -2.84 -10.57 -10.00
C ALA A 70 -3.71 -11.81 -10.24
N CYS A 71 -4.94 -11.83 -9.73
CA CYS A 71 -5.89 -12.91 -9.98
C CYS A 71 -6.20 -13.07 -11.47
N LYS A 72 -6.36 -11.95 -12.17
CA LYS A 72 -6.57 -11.96 -13.63
C LYS A 72 -5.33 -12.48 -14.37
N ALA A 73 -4.15 -12.04 -13.99
CA ALA A 73 -2.89 -12.48 -14.59
C ALA A 73 -2.66 -14.00 -14.44
N LEU A 74 -3.03 -14.57 -13.29
CA LEU A 74 -2.89 -16.00 -13.01
C LEU A 74 -4.11 -16.81 -13.41
N ASN A 75 -5.19 -16.18 -13.85
CA ASN A 75 -6.47 -16.81 -14.12
C ASN A 75 -6.95 -17.68 -12.94
N GLY A 76 -6.82 -17.17 -11.72
CA GLY A 76 -7.16 -17.86 -10.50
C GLY A 76 -7.13 -16.96 -9.28
N TRP A 77 -7.83 -17.35 -8.23
CA TRP A 77 -7.97 -16.53 -7.02
C TRP A 77 -6.95 -16.85 -5.91
N ARG A 78 -6.24 -17.99 -6.01
CA ARG A 78 -5.24 -18.38 -5.02
C ARG A 78 -3.90 -17.75 -5.33
N LEU A 79 -3.47 -16.79 -4.49
CA LEU A 79 -2.19 -16.10 -4.63
C LEU A 79 -1.16 -16.61 -3.58
N TRP A 80 -1.21 -17.86 -3.25
CA TRP A 80 -0.48 -18.47 -2.12
C TRP A 80 1.05 -18.47 -2.26
N GLN A 81 1.59 -18.27 -3.47
CA GLN A 81 3.02 -18.11 -3.72
C GLN A 81 3.42 -16.65 -3.99
N CYS A 82 2.49 -15.72 -3.84
CA CYS A 82 2.69 -14.32 -4.13
C CYS A 82 2.93 -13.50 -2.85
N ASP A 83 3.72 -12.44 -3.01
CA ASP A 83 3.97 -11.43 -1.98
C ASP A 83 3.28 -10.12 -2.36
N LEU A 84 2.66 -9.48 -1.40
CA LEU A 84 2.09 -8.14 -1.54
C LEU A 84 3.01 -7.11 -0.90
N TYR A 85 3.36 -6.09 -1.66
CA TYR A 85 4.05 -4.89 -1.18
C TYR A 85 3.07 -3.73 -1.20
N VAL A 86 2.92 -3.04 -0.10
CA VAL A 86 2.02 -1.90 0.04
C VAL A 86 2.65 -0.81 0.89
N THR A 87 2.47 0.44 0.51
CA THR A 87 3.13 1.57 1.17
C THR A 87 2.58 1.85 2.57
N LEU A 88 1.32 1.53 2.81
CA LEU A 88 0.63 1.71 4.09
C LEU A 88 0.09 0.38 4.60
N GLU A 89 0.12 0.17 5.91
CA GLU A 89 -0.47 -1.00 6.57
C GLU A 89 -1.93 -1.21 6.12
N PRO A 90 -2.31 -2.42 5.69
CA PRO A 90 -3.67 -2.69 5.19
C PRO A 90 -4.77 -2.43 6.22
N CYS A 91 -5.88 -1.86 5.75
CA CYS A 91 -7.11 -1.70 6.52
C CYS A 91 -7.85 -3.05 6.67
N PRO A 92 -8.94 -3.13 7.47
CA PRO A 92 -9.66 -4.39 7.67
C PRO A 92 -10.19 -5.03 6.38
N MET A 93 -10.69 -4.22 5.45
CA MET A 93 -11.16 -4.70 4.15
C MET A 93 -10.05 -5.37 3.34
N CYS A 94 -8.89 -4.71 3.26
CA CYS A 94 -7.74 -5.22 2.53
C CYS A 94 -7.08 -6.41 3.24
N ALA A 95 -7.01 -6.40 4.56
CA ALA A 95 -6.54 -7.54 5.34
C ALA A 95 -7.42 -8.78 5.12
N GLY A 96 -8.73 -8.60 5.07
CA GLY A 96 -9.67 -9.67 4.71
C GLY A 96 -9.44 -10.21 3.29
N ALA A 97 -9.22 -9.33 2.32
CA ALA A 97 -8.92 -9.71 0.95
C ALA A 97 -7.60 -10.50 0.85
N ILE A 98 -6.58 -10.08 1.58
CA ILE A 98 -5.28 -10.76 1.66
C ILE A 98 -5.44 -12.21 2.17
N ILE A 99 -6.22 -12.39 3.22
CA ILE A 99 -6.52 -13.71 3.76
C ILE A 99 -7.31 -14.56 2.76
N ASN A 100 -8.32 -13.98 2.13
CA ASN A 100 -9.13 -14.67 1.13
C ASN A 100 -8.29 -15.12 -0.08
N ALA A 101 -7.38 -14.28 -0.54
CA ALA A 101 -6.52 -14.57 -1.67
C ALA A 101 -5.35 -15.52 -1.33
N ARG A 102 -5.14 -15.83 -0.06
CA ARG A 102 -4.05 -16.71 0.42
C ARG A 102 -2.66 -16.19 0.10
N LEU A 103 -2.45 -14.87 0.18
CA LEU A 103 -1.15 -14.26 -0.02
C LEU A 103 -0.11 -14.81 0.98
N ARG A 104 1.08 -15.08 0.50
CA ARG A 104 2.16 -15.67 1.31
C ARG A 104 2.74 -14.67 2.29
N ARG A 105 3.13 -13.51 1.80
CA ARG A 105 3.76 -12.43 2.57
C ARG A 105 3.05 -11.10 2.30
N VAL A 106 2.99 -10.27 3.35
CA VAL A 106 2.59 -8.86 3.24
C VAL A 106 3.73 -8.02 3.77
N ILE A 107 4.29 -7.20 2.91
CA ILE A 107 5.37 -6.25 3.22
C ILE A 107 4.75 -4.85 3.15
N TYR A 108 4.73 -4.12 4.26
CA TYR A 108 4.24 -2.75 4.25
C TYR A 108 5.29 -1.75 4.74
N GLY A 109 5.18 -0.51 4.26
CA GLY A 109 6.15 0.54 4.56
C GLY A 109 5.92 1.17 5.92
N THR A 110 4.78 1.80 6.11
CA THR A 110 4.44 2.51 7.36
C THR A 110 3.17 1.99 8.00
N ALA A 111 3.11 2.05 9.33
CA ALA A 111 1.94 1.67 10.10
C ALA A 111 0.80 2.69 9.94
N ASP A 112 -0.44 2.23 10.04
CA ASP A 112 -1.64 3.06 10.07
C ASP A 112 -2.31 2.97 11.45
N PRO A 113 -2.13 3.98 12.31
CA PRO A 113 -2.69 3.95 13.66
C PRO A 113 -4.22 4.06 13.69
N LYS A 114 -4.86 4.42 12.56
CA LYS A 114 -6.31 4.62 12.50
C LYS A 114 -7.07 3.39 11.98
N ALA A 115 -6.50 2.65 11.06
CA ALA A 115 -7.18 1.54 10.39
C ALA A 115 -6.29 0.31 10.17
N GLY A 116 -5.03 0.36 10.56
CA GLY A 116 -4.09 -0.75 10.37
C GLY A 116 -4.55 -2.03 11.04
N SER A 117 -4.57 -3.11 10.28
CA SER A 117 -5.18 -4.38 10.71
C SER A 117 -4.18 -5.54 10.81
N PHE A 118 -2.89 -5.23 10.73
CA PHE A 118 -1.79 -6.17 10.97
C PHE A 118 -0.87 -5.70 12.10
N GLY A 119 -1.46 -5.15 13.18
CA GLY A 119 -0.78 -4.82 14.42
C GLY A 119 -1.12 -3.47 15.04
N SER A 120 -1.62 -2.49 14.28
CA SER A 120 -1.87 -1.15 14.82
C SER A 120 -3.19 -1.02 15.58
N VAL A 121 -4.33 -1.24 14.94
CA VAL A 121 -5.65 -1.24 15.62
C VAL A 121 -6.01 -2.64 16.06
N ILE A 122 -5.82 -3.61 15.19
CA ILE A 122 -6.03 -5.04 15.43
C ILE A 122 -4.96 -5.79 14.65
N ASP A 123 -4.66 -7.01 15.06
CA ASP A 123 -3.83 -7.92 14.29
C ASP A 123 -4.65 -9.11 13.80
N PHE A 124 -4.96 -9.13 12.51
CA PHE A 124 -5.70 -10.25 11.90
C PHE A 124 -4.97 -11.58 12.03
N ASN A 125 -3.63 -11.59 12.13
CA ASN A 125 -2.88 -12.81 12.37
C ASN A 125 -3.05 -13.37 13.78
N SER A 126 -3.57 -12.59 14.73
CA SER A 126 -3.93 -13.07 16.08
C SER A 126 -5.30 -13.75 16.11
N LEU A 127 -6.11 -13.60 15.07
CA LEU A 127 -7.45 -14.17 14.98
C LEU A 127 -7.40 -15.60 14.41
N PRO A 128 -8.38 -16.46 14.75
CA PRO A 128 -8.36 -17.88 14.39
C PRO A 128 -8.77 -18.14 12.93
N TYR A 129 -8.31 -17.32 11.99
CA TYR A 129 -8.50 -17.59 10.58
C TYR A 129 -7.57 -18.69 10.10
N ASN A 130 -7.98 -19.40 9.08
CA ASN A 130 -7.25 -20.57 8.54
C ASN A 130 -6.05 -20.22 7.64
N HIS A 131 -5.83 -18.95 7.36
CA HIS A 131 -4.66 -18.47 6.64
C HIS A 131 -4.06 -17.27 7.35
N LYS A 132 -2.73 -17.27 7.48
CA LYS A 132 -1.98 -16.19 8.12
C LYS A 132 -0.78 -15.86 7.25
N PRO A 133 -0.78 -14.69 6.56
CA PRO A 133 0.38 -14.26 5.82
C PRO A 133 1.56 -13.96 6.75
N GLU A 134 2.77 -14.16 6.28
CA GLU A 134 3.97 -13.63 6.93
C GLU A 134 3.99 -12.10 6.79
N LEU A 135 4.27 -11.38 7.88
CA LEU A 135 4.27 -9.92 7.91
C LEU A 135 5.69 -9.38 7.99
N VAL A 136 6.00 -8.40 7.15
CA VAL A 136 7.22 -7.61 7.19
C VAL A 136 6.84 -6.14 7.16
N SER A 137 7.29 -5.36 8.13
CA SER A 137 7.00 -3.93 8.25
C SER A 137 8.26 -3.08 8.14
N GLY A 138 8.09 -1.79 7.83
CA GLY A 138 9.17 -0.81 7.90
C GLY A 138 10.07 -0.75 6.67
N VAL A 139 9.72 -1.39 5.58
CA VAL A 139 10.48 -1.29 4.32
C VAL A 139 10.21 0.07 3.66
N LEU A 140 11.25 0.88 3.50
CA LEU A 140 11.16 2.28 3.06
C LEU A 140 10.15 3.10 3.89
N GLN A 141 10.16 2.88 5.19
CA GLN A 141 9.17 3.47 6.12
C GLN A 141 9.15 4.99 6.06
N VAL A 142 10.30 5.64 6.02
CA VAL A 142 10.40 7.11 6.01
C VAL A 142 9.77 7.66 4.74
N GLU A 143 10.07 7.08 3.60
CA GLU A 143 9.54 7.49 2.29
C GLU A 143 8.03 7.25 2.20
N CYS A 144 7.56 6.10 2.68
CA CYS A 144 6.13 5.77 2.71
C CYS A 144 5.34 6.70 3.64
N ALA A 145 5.86 7.00 4.82
CA ALA A 145 5.26 7.98 5.72
C ALA A 145 5.30 9.40 5.14
N GLY A 146 6.40 9.75 4.47
CA GLY A 146 6.62 11.07 3.88
C GLY A 146 5.59 11.44 2.82
N VAL A 147 5.27 10.54 1.90
CA VAL A 147 4.27 10.82 0.85
C VAL A 147 2.87 11.09 1.44
N LEU A 148 2.51 10.42 2.51
CA LEU A 148 1.26 10.65 3.24
C LEU A 148 1.28 12.01 3.96
N SER A 149 2.34 12.30 4.69
CA SER A 149 2.50 13.58 5.41
C SER A 149 2.44 14.77 4.47
N ASP A 150 3.12 14.71 3.34
CA ASP A 150 3.15 15.77 2.33
C ASP A 150 1.77 15.97 1.70
N PHE A 151 1.08 14.89 1.39
CA PHE A 151 -0.28 14.96 0.85
C PHE A 151 -1.25 15.65 1.82
N PHE A 152 -1.26 15.24 3.08
CA PHE A 152 -2.16 15.83 4.08
C PHE A 152 -1.79 17.27 4.44
N ALA A 153 -0.51 17.62 4.43
CA ALA A 153 -0.07 19.01 4.61
C ALA A 153 -0.60 19.91 3.48
N THR A 154 -0.48 19.46 2.22
CA THR A 154 -1.01 20.17 1.06
C THR A 154 -2.54 20.30 1.11
N LEU A 155 -3.23 19.25 1.53
CA LEU A 155 -4.69 19.27 1.66
C LEU A 155 -5.17 20.25 2.72
N ARG A 156 -4.50 20.31 3.87
CA ARG A 156 -4.82 21.29 4.93
C ARG A 156 -4.58 22.73 4.46
N ALA A 157 -3.48 22.99 3.74
CA ALA A 157 -3.18 24.31 3.19
C ALA A 157 -4.25 24.79 2.20
N ARG A 158 -4.72 23.90 1.30
CA ARG A 158 -5.81 24.21 0.37
C ARG A 158 -7.11 24.52 1.08
N ARG A 159 -7.52 23.72 2.07
CA ARG A 159 -8.74 23.96 2.86
C ARG A 159 -8.70 25.29 3.61
N LYS A 160 -7.54 25.65 4.15
CA LYS A 160 -7.34 26.93 4.85
C LYS A 160 -7.48 28.10 3.88
N ALA A 161 -6.91 28.02 2.68
CA ALA A 161 -7.02 29.05 1.65
C ALA A 161 -8.47 29.22 1.17
N GLU A 162 -9.19 28.12 0.93
CA GLU A 162 -10.61 28.13 0.50
C GLU A 162 -11.55 28.72 1.57
N SER A 163 -11.29 28.48 2.84
CA SER A 163 -12.08 29.07 3.94
C SER A 163 -11.81 30.57 4.11
N ALA A 164 -10.61 31.05 3.83
CA ALA A 164 -10.29 32.49 3.87
C ALA A 164 -11.00 33.28 2.76
N THR A 165 -11.19 32.71 1.57
CA THR A 165 -11.90 33.35 0.43
C THR A 165 -13.41 33.37 0.57
N LYS A 166 -14.00 32.58 1.46
CA LYS A 166 -15.45 32.56 1.72
C LYS A 166 -15.91 33.57 2.78
N THR A 167 -14.99 34.28 3.38
CA THR A 167 -15.27 35.24 4.49
C THR A 167 -15.24 36.71 3.98
N GLU A 168 -14.99 36.94 2.70
CA GLU A 168 -15.14 38.22 2.00
C GLU A 168 -16.43 38.23 1.16
#